data_61c82281b4af7d023658aaaf5ce8392a
#
_entry.id   61c82281b4af7d023658aaaf5ce8392a
#
_cell.length_a   1.000
_cell.length_b   1.000
_cell.length_c   1.000
_cell.angle_alpha   90.00
_cell.angle_beta   90.00
_cell.angle_gamma   90.00
#
_symmetry.space_group_name_H-M   'P 1'
#
loop_
_entity.id
_entity.type
_entity.pdbx_description
1 polymer ?
#
loop_
_entity_poly.entity_id
_entity_poly.type
_entity_poly.pdbx_seq_one_letter_code
_entity_poly.pdbx_strand_id
1 'polypeptide(L)'
;MDVTLRSSLTQVLLVEDSSQVGHARRMAQQLAETLGFDAVDAGRVALVATELASNILKHASRGELQLRVFNAPVFSCVEIIAVDRGPGFDLHNGMRDGFSTGGTQGIGLGAIERQADVFDIHVDARGTVVLTRFFSRKSKTKDLRIGINQHSLHDDPACGDVWSLVIEGQRISALIIDGLGHGEDAQFAAQAGEGAFVKRPFDSAEHLLEEMHHVMKGTRGGAAALVQFDAASGGLRFVGIGNIGATLIDEEKTRGLASHPGIVGLQFRKAQAFEHAQVTGQLLIMYSDGLQSRWNLRDYPGLIYRHPAVIAAVLHRDYCRGRDDVTVLVTVLEAFNA
;
A
#
# COMPACT_ATOMS: atom_id res chain seq x y z
N MET A 1 -14.67 15.31 -1.52
CA MET A 1 -14.23 14.29 -2.51
C MET A 1 -14.64 12.93 -1.98
N ASP A 2 -15.23 12.09 -2.81
CA ASP A 2 -15.68 10.76 -2.37
C ASP A 2 -14.95 9.71 -3.18
N VAL A 3 -14.17 8.89 -2.49
CA VAL A 3 -13.34 7.83 -3.09
C VAL A 3 -13.51 6.55 -2.31
N THR A 4 -13.73 5.45 -3.01
CA THR A 4 -13.66 4.11 -2.44
C THR A 4 -12.55 3.35 -3.15
N LEU A 5 -11.52 2.99 -2.42
CA LEU A 5 -10.45 2.10 -2.86
C LEU A 5 -10.63 0.74 -2.20
N ARG A 6 -10.48 -0.29 -2.99
CA ARG A 6 -10.68 -1.67 -2.56
C ARG A 6 -9.47 -2.52 -2.89
N SER A 7 -9.39 -3.63 -2.20
CA SER A 7 -8.32 -4.61 -2.35
C SER A 7 -8.06 -4.97 -3.81
N SER A 8 -6.80 -4.87 -4.19
CA SER A 8 -6.28 -5.34 -5.47
C SER A 8 -4.87 -5.86 -5.24
N LEU A 9 -4.60 -7.08 -5.72
CA LEU A 9 -3.28 -7.68 -5.56
C LEU A 9 -2.21 -6.86 -6.28
N THR A 10 -1.05 -6.80 -5.67
CA THR A 10 0.16 -6.29 -6.30
C THR A 10 0.65 -7.34 -7.29
N GLN A 11 0.84 -6.96 -8.55
CA GLN A 11 1.53 -7.81 -9.52
C GLN A 11 3.04 -7.66 -9.31
N VAL A 12 3.71 -8.74 -8.97
CA VAL A 12 5.15 -8.75 -8.73
C VAL A 12 5.88 -9.31 -9.92
N LEU A 13 6.86 -8.59 -10.42
CA LEU A 13 7.80 -9.07 -11.44
C LEU A 13 9.20 -9.12 -10.83
N LEU A 14 9.72 -10.31 -10.63
CA LEU A 14 11.12 -10.50 -10.25
C LEU A 14 12.03 -10.05 -11.41
N VAL A 15 13.07 -9.33 -11.09
CA VAL A 15 14.04 -8.77 -12.05
C VAL A 15 15.42 -9.30 -11.68
N GLU A 16 15.86 -10.36 -12.38
CA GLU A 16 17.14 -11.05 -12.14
C GLU A 16 17.97 -11.17 -13.42
N ASP A 17 17.36 -10.97 -14.60
CA ASP A 17 18.03 -11.00 -15.89
C ASP A 17 17.43 -9.99 -16.90
N SER A 18 18.12 -9.78 -18.02
CA SER A 18 17.75 -8.76 -19.01
C SER A 18 16.45 -9.05 -19.77
N SER A 19 15.99 -10.30 -19.82
CA SER A 19 14.73 -10.66 -20.50
C SER A 19 13.52 -10.09 -19.77
N GLN A 20 13.64 -9.94 -18.44
CA GLN A 20 12.58 -9.40 -17.59
C GLN A 20 12.38 -7.90 -17.77
N VAL A 21 13.37 -7.16 -18.26
CA VAL A 21 13.20 -5.74 -18.63
C VAL A 21 12.14 -5.56 -19.72
N GLY A 22 12.18 -6.42 -20.75
CA GLY A 22 11.15 -6.42 -21.79
C GLY A 22 9.78 -6.85 -21.28
N HIS A 23 9.72 -7.73 -20.28
CA HIS A 23 8.48 -8.13 -19.63
C HIS A 23 7.89 -6.98 -18.81
N ALA A 24 8.69 -6.31 -17.99
CA ALA A 24 8.31 -5.14 -17.22
C ALA A 24 7.64 -4.07 -18.10
N ARG A 25 8.27 -3.77 -19.24
CA ARG A 25 7.74 -2.84 -20.23
C ARG A 25 6.34 -3.22 -20.70
N ARG A 26 6.14 -4.47 -21.13
CA ARG A 26 4.84 -4.95 -21.64
C ARG A 26 3.77 -4.95 -20.57
N MET A 27 4.08 -5.42 -19.35
CA MET A 27 3.13 -5.39 -18.23
C MET A 27 2.68 -3.98 -17.91
N ALA A 28 3.60 -3.05 -17.75
CA ALA A 28 3.30 -1.67 -17.40
C ALA A 28 2.47 -0.98 -18.49
N GLN A 29 2.79 -1.22 -19.77
CA GLN A 29 2.02 -0.72 -20.90
C GLN A 29 0.60 -1.27 -20.91
N GLN A 30 0.42 -2.57 -20.71
CA GLN A 30 -0.90 -3.23 -20.69
C GLN A 30 -1.77 -2.71 -19.55
N LEU A 31 -1.20 -2.50 -18.36
CA LEU A 31 -1.93 -1.92 -17.23
C LEU A 31 -2.41 -0.50 -17.54
N ALA A 32 -1.55 0.33 -18.15
CA ALA A 32 -1.92 1.69 -18.55
C ALA A 32 -3.03 1.68 -19.61
N GLU A 33 -2.92 0.83 -20.64
CA GLU A 33 -3.95 0.69 -21.68
C GLU A 33 -5.29 0.22 -21.11
N THR A 34 -5.29 -0.70 -20.13
CA THR A 34 -6.49 -1.17 -19.43
C THR A 34 -7.19 -0.04 -18.66
N LEU A 35 -6.44 0.92 -18.13
CA LEU A 35 -6.98 2.13 -17.51
C LEU A 35 -7.42 3.21 -18.51
N GLY A 36 -7.23 2.97 -19.82
CA GLY A 36 -7.61 3.88 -20.90
C GLY A 36 -6.64 5.04 -21.10
N PHE A 37 -5.35 4.84 -20.77
CA PHE A 37 -4.29 5.75 -21.19
C PHE A 37 -4.17 5.75 -22.71
N ASP A 38 -3.84 6.88 -23.31
CA ASP A 38 -3.52 6.91 -24.73
C ASP A 38 -2.12 6.30 -24.99
N ALA A 39 -1.77 6.11 -26.26
CA ALA A 39 -0.52 5.47 -26.65
C ALA A 39 0.73 6.23 -26.15
N VAL A 40 0.66 7.55 -26.03
CA VAL A 40 1.79 8.38 -25.55
C VAL A 40 1.97 8.18 -24.05
N ASP A 41 0.91 8.31 -23.27
CA ASP A 41 0.95 8.13 -21.83
C ASP A 41 1.25 6.68 -21.45
N ALA A 42 0.70 5.67 -22.15
CA ALA A 42 1.06 4.26 -21.94
C ALA A 42 2.54 4.00 -22.29
N GLY A 43 3.06 4.64 -23.35
CA GLY A 43 4.48 4.59 -23.69
C GLY A 43 5.38 5.21 -22.62
N ARG A 44 4.94 6.28 -21.96
CA ARG A 44 5.65 6.92 -20.83
C ARG A 44 5.75 5.97 -19.63
N VAL A 45 4.65 5.30 -19.27
CA VAL A 45 4.62 4.29 -18.20
C VAL A 45 5.57 3.12 -18.51
N ALA A 46 5.50 2.60 -19.76
CA ALA A 46 6.36 1.52 -20.23
C ALA A 46 7.86 1.88 -20.21
N LEU A 47 8.20 3.12 -20.57
CA LEU A 47 9.57 3.62 -20.52
C LEU A 47 10.11 3.61 -19.09
N VAL A 48 9.34 4.15 -18.14
CA VAL A 48 9.76 4.20 -16.73
C VAL A 48 9.91 2.80 -16.15
N ALA A 49 9.00 1.86 -16.44
CA ALA A 49 9.15 0.47 -16.02
C ALA A 49 10.44 -0.17 -16.57
N THR A 50 10.79 0.13 -17.82
CA THR A 50 12.03 -0.33 -18.45
C THR A 50 13.26 0.19 -17.71
N GLU A 51 13.27 1.48 -17.39
CA GLU A 51 14.40 2.13 -16.70
C GLU A 51 14.53 1.63 -15.26
N LEU A 52 13.43 1.48 -14.53
CA LEU A 52 13.42 0.94 -13.17
C LEU A 52 13.97 -0.49 -13.14
N ALA A 53 13.50 -1.38 -14.03
CA ALA A 53 14.02 -2.74 -14.14
C ALA A 53 15.51 -2.78 -14.51
N SER A 54 15.93 -1.90 -15.44
CA SER A 54 17.34 -1.78 -15.83
C SER A 54 18.20 -1.30 -14.67
N ASN A 55 17.70 -0.37 -13.84
CA ASN A 55 18.42 0.13 -12.68
C ASN A 55 18.59 -0.95 -11.62
N ILE A 56 17.58 -1.78 -11.36
CA ILE A 56 17.71 -2.95 -10.47
C ILE A 56 18.87 -3.85 -10.94
N LEU A 57 18.91 -4.25 -12.21
CA LEU A 57 19.97 -5.11 -12.73
C LEU A 57 21.35 -4.49 -12.64
N LYS A 58 21.46 -3.19 -12.95
CA LYS A 58 22.74 -2.49 -12.95
C LYS A 58 23.32 -2.28 -11.55
N HIS A 59 22.47 -2.00 -10.57
CA HIS A 59 22.92 -1.50 -9.27
C HIS A 59 22.71 -2.49 -8.12
N ALA A 60 21.78 -3.43 -8.26
CA ALA A 60 21.44 -4.40 -7.23
C ALA A 60 21.55 -5.87 -7.68
N SER A 61 21.79 -6.13 -8.97
CA SER A 61 21.83 -7.45 -9.60
C SER A 61 20.48 -8.17 -9.62
N ARG A 62 19.63 -7.97 -8.62
CA ARG A 62 18.27 -8.51 -8.53
C ARG A 62 17.37 -7.63 -7.68
N GLY A 63 16.08 -7.70 -7.93
CA GLY A 63 15.04 -7.01 -7.19
C GLY A 63 13.67 -7.33 -7.77
N GLU A 64 12.70 -6.48 -7.53
CA GLU A 64 11.36 -6.67 -8.04
C GLU A 64 10.72 -5.35 -8.45
N LEU A 65 9.83 -5.42 -9.45
CA LEU A 65 8.86 -4.39 -9.75
C LEU A 65 7.49 -4.83 -9.23
N GLN A 66 6.92 -4.02 -8.39
CA GLN A 66 5.56 -4.15 -7.88
C GLN A 66 4.66 -3.21 -8.69
N LEU A 67 3.69 -3.76 -9.41
CA LEU A 67 2.78 -3.00 -10.25
C LEU A 67 1.36 -3.11 -9.70
N ARG A 68 0.67 -1.98 -9.63
CA ARG A 68 -0.71 -1.88 -9.15
C ARG A 68 -1.49 -0.88 -9.97
N VAL A 69 -2.78 -1.11 -10.02
CA VAL A 69 -3.76 -0.20 -10.62
C VAL A 69 -4.72 0.26 -9.54
N PHE A 70 -4.88 1.56 -9.39
CA PHE A 70 -6.02 2.14 -8.70
C PHE A 70 -7.04 2.60 -9.76
N ASN A 71 -8.27 2.16 -9.62
CA ASN A 71 -9.34 2.46 -10.59
C ASN A 71 -10.62 2.88 -9.87
N ALA A 72 -10.60 4.07 -9.28
CA ALA A 72 -11.77 4.71 -8.71
C ALA A 72 -12.18 5.93 -9.57
N PRO A 73 -13.45 6.35 -9.56
CA PRO A 73 -13.96 7.39 -10.47
C PRO A 73 -13.20 8.72 -10.44
N VAL A 74 -12.61 9.05 -9.29
CA VAL A 74 -11.87 10.31 -9.08
C VAL A 74 -10.37 10.09 -8.87
N PHE A 75 -9.93 8.84 -8.68
CA PHE A 75 -8.54 8.45 -8.48
C PHE A 75 -8.22 7.21 -9.32
N SER A 76 -7.59 7.42 -10.44
CA SER A 76 -7.23 6.36 -11.38
C SER A 76 -5.78 6.52 -11.80
N CYS A 77 -4.93 5.57 -11.42
CA CYS A 77 -3.49 5.61 -11.72
C CYS A 77 -2.87 4.22 -11.83
N VAL A 78 -1.77 4.15 -12.57
CA VAL A 78 -0.79 3.05 -12.50
C VAL A 78 0.26 3.43 -11.47
N GLU A 79 0.51 2.55 -10.52
CA GLU A 79 1.60 2.64 -9.56
C GLU A 79 2.66 1.58 -9.89
N ILE A 80 3.92 2.00 -9.93
CA ILE A 80 5.07 1.11 -10.08
C ILE A 80 6.02 1.41 -8.93
N ILE A 81 6.36 0.39 -8.15
CA ILE A 81 7.36 0.47 -7.09
C ILE A 81 8.49 -0.49 -7.45
N ALA A 82 9.70 0.05 -7.59
CA ALA A 82 10.91 -0.76 -7.73
C ALA A 82 11.52 -0.98 -6.35
N VAL A 83 11.80 -2.24 -6.02
CA VAL A 83 12.34 -2.64 -4.72
C VAL A 83 13.59 -3.50 -4.95
N ASP A 84 14.70 -3.12 -4.34
CA ASP A 84 15.92 -3.90 -4.36
C ASP A 84 16.58 -3.98 -2.98
N ARG A 85 17.56 -4.86 -2.87
CA ARG A 85 18.45 -5.05 -1.71
C ARG A 85 19.92 -4.80 -2.06
N GLY A 86 20.17 -3.88 -2.97
CA GLY A 86 21.51 -3.43 -3.34
C GLY A 86 22.20 -2.64 -2.20
N PRO A 87 23.44 -2.24 -2.41
CA PRO A 87 24.21 -1.53 -1.38
C PRO A 87 23.74 -0.09 -1.13
N GLY A 88 22.68 0.36 -1.86
CA GLY A 88 22.29 1.76 -1.87
C GLY A 88 23.29 2.65 -2.64
N PHE A 89 23.02 3.94 -2.66
CA PHE A 89 23.88 4.93 -3.32
C PHE A 89 23.64 6.32 -2.72
N ASP A 90 24.56 7.26 -3.02
CA ASP A 90 24.37 8.66 -2.67
C ASP A 90 23.27 9.29 -3.56
N LEU A 91 22.11 9.53 -2.96
CA LEU A 91 20.92 10.05 -3.64
C LEU A 91 21.21 11.41 -4.32
N HIS A 92 21.99 12.29 -3.69
CA HIS A 92 22.30 13.61 -4.24
C HIS A 92 23.03 13.49 -5.59
N ASN A 93 23.96 12.55 -5.68
CA ASN A 93 24.70 12.28 -6.91
C ASN A 93 23.85 11.50 -7.93
N GLY A 94 23.04 10.54 -7.45
CA GLY A 94 22.18 9.70 -8.30
C GLY A 94 21.06 10.45 -9.04
N MET A 95 20.61 11.60 -8.50
CA MET A 95 19.57 12.44 -9.12
C MET A 95 20.12 13.40 -10.20
N ARG A 96 21.43 13.54 -10.36
CA ARG A 96 22.01 14.41 -11.37
C ARG A 96 21.96 13.75 -12.76
N ASP A 97 21.51 14.52 -13.76
CA ASP A 97 21.49 14.07 -15.15
C ASP A 97 22.89 13.68 -15.64
N GLY A 98 22.97 12.53 -16.32
CA GLY A 98 24.23 12.02 -16.88
C GLY A 98 25.13 11.27 -15.89
N PHE A 99 24.72 11.11 -14.63
CA PHE A 99 25.45 10.26 -13.69
C PHE A 99 25.11 8.78 -13.95
N SER A 100 25.93 8.14 -14.79
CA SER A 100 25.87 6.70 -15.02
C SER A 100 27.22 6.10 -14.67
N THR A 101 27.28 5.27 -13.65
CA THR A 101 28.49 4.52 -13.27
C THR A 101 28.80 3.37 -14.23
N GLY A 102 27.92 3.08 -15.20
CA GLY A 102 28.01 1.90 -16.09
C GLY A 102 28.26 2.17 -17.56
N GLY A 103 28.64 3.40 -17.99
CA GLY A 103 29.05 3.67 -19.38
C GLY A 103 27.95 3.59 -20.46
N THR A 104 26.68 3.39 -20.07
CA THR A 104 25.52 3.43 -20.97
C THR A 104 24.75 4.73 -20.75
N GLN A 105 24.28 5.38 -21.84
CA GLN A 105 23.33 6.50 -21.77
C GLN A 105 21.99 6.03 -21.21
N GLY A 106 21.96 5.62 -19.91
CA GLY A 106 20.72 5.34 -19.21
C GLY A 106 20.03 6.65 -18.86
N ILE A 107 18.73 6.68 -19.01
CA ILE A 107 17.91 7.75 -18.47
C ILE A 107 18.01 7.62 -16.94
N GLY A 108 18.72 8.54 -16.28
CA GLY A 108 18.93 8.49 -14.82
C GLY A 108 17.63 8.71 -14.03
N LEU A 109 17.72 8.55 -12.70
CA LEU A 109 16.57 8.77 -11.80
C LEU A 109 15.89 10.12 -12.00
N GLY A 110 16.62 11.18 -12.32
CA GLY A 110 16.05 12.49 -12.64
C GLY A 110 15.13 12.48 -13.87
N ALA A 111 15.39 11.62 -14.86
CA ALA A 111 14.49 11.49 -15.99
C ALA A 111 13.25 10.65 -15.66
N ILE A 112 13.37 9.62 -14.79
CA ILE A 112 12.21 8.89 -14.24
C ILE A 112 11.30 9.86 -13.48
N GLU A 113 11.87 10.70 -12.61
CA GLU A 113 11.15 11.74 -11.88
C GLU A 113 10.36 12.67 -12.81
N ARG A 114 10.98 13.16 -13.88
CA ARG A 114 10.31 14.04 -14.87
C ARG A 114 9.19 13.36 -15.64
N GLN A 115 9.23 12.03 -15.76
CA GLN A 115 8.19 11.27 -16.47
C GLN A 115 7.01 10.88 -15.58
N ALA A 116 7.22 10.72 -14.27
CA ALA A 116 6.16 10.33 -13.33
C ALA A 116 5.36 11.56 -12.87
N ASP A 117 4.08 11.36 -12.58
CA ASP A 117 3.23 12.39 -11.97
C ASP A 117 3.47 12.48 -10.46
N VAL A 118 3.82 11.35 -9.83
CA VAL A 118 4.37 11.26 -8.46
C VAL A 118 5.64 10.42 -8.51
N PHE A 119 6.67 10.93 -7.87
CA PHE A 119 7.94 10.25 -7.68
C PHE A 119 8.40 10.42 -6.24
N ASP A 120 8.84 9.34 -5.60
CA ASP A 120 9.54 9.38 -4.33
C ASP A 120 10.51 8.20 -4.22
N ILE A 121 11.54 8.35 -3.38
CA ILE A 121 12.59 7.36 -3.26
C ILE A 121 13.12 7.29 -1.82
N HIS A 122 13.37 6.08 -1.35
CA HIS A 122 14.15 5.82 -0.14
C HIS A 122 15.34 4.94 -0.47
N VAL A 123 16.52 5.35 0.00
CA VAL A 123 17.78 4.62 -0.19
C VAL A 123 18.48 4.50 1.15
N ASP A 124 18.85 3.29 1.52
CA ASP A 124 19.71 3.01 2.67
C ASP A 124 20.65 1.82 2.37
N ALA A 125 21.44 1.40 3.35
CA ALA A 125 22.35 0.26 3.21
C ALA A 125 21.65 -1.10 3.02
N ARG A 126 20.31 -1.16 3.15
CA ARG A 126 19.49 -2.37 2.97
C ARG A 126 18.91 -2.46 1.57
N GLY A 127 18.99 -1.39 0.78
CA GLY A 127 18.51 -1.33 -0.60
C GLY A 127 17.79 -0.04 -0.95
N THR A 128 17.14 -0.07 -2.10
CA THR A 128 16.41 1.07 -2.68
C THR A 128 14.94 0.72 -2.85
N VAL A 129 14.07 1.70 -2.60
CA VAL A 129 12.65 1.67 -2.97
C VAL A 129 12.34 2.94 -3.76
N VAL A 130 11.87 2.79 -4.99
CA VAL A 130 11.48 3.90 -5.88
C VAL A 130 10.02 3.78 -6.21
N LEU A 131 9.25 4.82 -5.89
CA LEU A 131 7.84 4.96 -6.25
C LEU A 131 7.68 5.81 -7.50
N THR A 132 6.82 5.37 -8.42
CA THR A 132 6.28 6.20 -9.50
C THR A 132 4.78 5.98 -9.63
N ARG A 133 4.00 7.06 -9.82
CA ARG A 133 2.58 7.02 -10.16
C ARG A 133 2.31 7.81 -11.43
N PHE A 134 1.37 7.31 -12.22
CA PHE A 134 0.91 7.91 -13.47
C PHE A 134 -0.61 7.99 -13.43
N PHE A 135 -1.16 9.21 -13.50
CA PHE A 135 -2.60 9.40 -13.42
C PHE A 135 -3.23 9.36 -14.81
N SER A 136 -4.37 8.66 -14.90
CA SER A 136 -5.17 8.74 -16.10
C SER A 136 -5.80 10.14 -16.22
N ARG A 137 -6.13 10.57 -17.45
CA ARG A 137 -6.81 11.85 -17.68
C ARG A 137 -8.21 11.92 -17.04
N LYS A 138 -8.75 10.80 -16.61
CA LYS A 138 -10.01 10.70 -15.87
C LYS A 138 -9.85 11.00 -14.38
N SER A 139 -8.63 10.91 -13.86
CA SER A 139 -8.36 11.21 -12.46
C SER A 139 -8.60 12.69 -12.17
N LYS A 140 -9.39 12.98 -11.15
CA LYS A 140 -9.69 14.37 -10.71
C LYS A 140 -8.73 14.83 -9.62
N THR A 141 -8.03 13.90 -8.99
CA THR A 141 -7.02 14.19 -7.96
C THR A 141 -5.66 13.72 -8.44
N LYS A 142 -4.63 14.48 -8.09
CA LYS A 142 -3.26 14.21 -8.51
C LYS A 142 -2.53 13.23 -7.59
N ASP A 143 -2.91 13.14 -6.33
CA ASP A 143 -2.35 12.16 -5.40
C ASP A 143 -3.25 11.98 -4.19
N LEU A 144 -3.33 10.75 -3.72
CA LEU A 144 -3.78 10.41 -2.37
C LEU A 144 -2.53 9.95 -1.62
N ARG A 145 -2.25 10.59 -0.50
CA ARG A 145 -1.12 10.20 0.36
C ARG A 145 -1.43 8.90 1.11
N ILE A 146 -1.58 7.84 0.31
CA ILE A 146 -1.81 6.48 0.77
C ILE A 146 -0.78 5.54 0.16
N GLY A 147 -0.39 4.53 0.90
CA GLY A 147 0.46 3.44 0.45
C GLY A 147 -0.16 2.11 0.82
N ILE A 148 -0.24 1.23 -0.14
CA ILE A 148 -0.70 -0.15 0.07
C ILE A 148 0.38 -1.07 -0.46
N ASN A 149 0.70 -2.08 0.32
CA ASN A 149 1.52 -3.19 -0.14
C ASN A 149 0.81 -4.48 0.28
N GLN A 150 0.29 -5.23 -0.71
CA GLN A 150 -0.48 -6.44 -0.48
C GLN A 150 0.01 -7.55 -1.39
N HIS A 151 0.42 -8.66 -0.79
CA HIS A 151 0.90 -9.84 -1.50
C HIS A 151 0.23 -11.08 -0.93
N SER A 152 -0.15 -11.97 -1.81
CA SER A 152 -0.60 -13.31 -1.43
C SER A 152 0.59 -14.22 -1.15
N LEU A 153 0.36 -15.23 -0.34
CA LEU A 153 1.38 -16.26 -0.07
C LEU A 153 1.73 -17.01 -1.37
N HIS A 154 3.03 -17.05 -1.69
CA HIS A 154 3.57 -17.74 -2.89
C HIS A 154 2.94 -17.28 -4.23
N ASP A 155 2.55 -16.01 -4.33
CA ASP A 155 1.87 -15.45 -5.52
C ASP A 155 0.57 -16.18 -5.88
N ASP A 156 -0.14 -16.76 -4.88
CA ASP A 156 -1.45 -17.38 -5.08
C ASP A 156 -2.43 -16.33 -5.67
N PRO A 157 -3.25 -16.66 -6.66
CA PRO A 157 -4.27 -15.75 -7.17
C PRO A 157 -5.32 -15.36 -6.13
N ALA A 158 -5.48 -16.14 -5.06
CA ALA A 158 -6.33 -15.84 -3.91
C ALA A 158 -5.51 -15.31 -2.73
N CYS A 159 -5.96 -14.21 -2.14
CA CYS A 159 -5.36 -13.62 -0.95
C CYS A 159 -6.40 -13.58 0.17
N GLY A 160 -6.08 -14.15 1.32
CA GLY A 160 -6.95 -14.13 2.51
C GLY A 160 -7.05 -12.74 3.13
N ASP A 161 -6.07 -11.88 2.86
CA ASP A 161 -6.11 -10.48 3.28
C ASP A 161 -6.99 -9.63 2.35
N VAL A 162 -7.75 -8.72 2.93
CA VAL A 162 -8.51 -7.70 2.22
C VAL A 162 -8.34 -6.36 2.92
N TRP A 163 -8.22 -5.30 2.15
CA TRP A 163 -8.24 -3.93 2.65
C TRP A 163 -9.25 -3.07 1.88
N SER A 164 -9.78 -2.06 2.54
CA SER A 164 -10.57 -1.00 1.92
C SER A 164 -10.28 0.34 2.56
N LEU A 165 -10.35 1.40 1.77
CA LEU A 165 -10.23 2.78 2.23
C LEU A 165 -11.31 3.62 1.55
N VAL A 166 -12.12 4.29 2.36
CA VAL A 166 -13.19 5.18 1.89
C VAL A 166 -12.93 6.59 2.40
N ILE A 167 -13.01 7.56 1.51
CA ILE A 167 -12.90 8.98 1.82
C ILE A 167 -14.22 9.64 1.42
N GLU A 168 -14.86 10.34 2.35
CA GLU A 168 -16.02 11.19 2.12
C GLU A 168 -15.78 12.58 2.71
N GLY A 169 -15.64 13.57 1.85
CA GLY A 169 -15.35 14.94 2.31
C GLY A 169 -14.06 14.99 3.12
N GLN A 170 -14.18 15.22 4.42
CA GLN A 170 -13.06 15.29 5.37
C GLN A 170 -12.90 14.02 6.23
N ARG A 171 -13.65 12.97 5.94
CA ARG A 171 -13.63 11.71 6.71
C ARG A 171 -12.92 10.61 5.96
N ILE A 172 -12.15 9.82 6.69
CA ILE A 172 -11.50 8.61 6.21
C ILE A 172 -12.04 7.42 7.01
N SER A 173 -12.37 6.34 6.33
CA SER A 173 -12.62 5.05 6.95
C SER A 173 -11.75 3.99 6.28
N ALA A 174 -10.93 3.28 7.07
CA ALA A 174 -10.00 2.26 6.58
C ALA A 174 -10.23 0.94 7.28
N LEU A 175 -10.16 -0.16 6.53
CA LEU A 175 -10.37 -1.52 6.98
C LEU A 175 -9.23 -2.41 6.51
N ILE A 176 -8.76 -3.31 7.39
CA ILE A 176 -8.04 -4.52 7.01
C ILE A 176 -8.75 -5.71 7.63
N ILE A 177 -8.93 -6.76 6.85
CA ILE A 177 -9.39 -8.09 7.29
C ILE A 177 -8.35 -9.10 6.85
N ASP A 178 -7.96 -9.98 7.76
CA ASP A 178 -7.14 -11.17 7.53
C ASP A 178 -8.05 -12.39 7.76
N GLY A 179 -8.44 -13.06 6.68
CA GLY A 179 -9.26 -14.27 6.71
C GLY A 179 -8.44 -15.46 7.23
N LEU A 180 -9.01 -16.27 8.14
CA LEU A 180 -8.27 -17.36 8.77
C LEU A 180 -7.69 -18.36 7.75
N GLY A 181 -6.36 -18.45 7.72
CA GLY A 181 -5.59 -19.24 6.78
C GLY A 181 -5.34 -18.50 5.48
N HIS A 182 -5.12 -19.22 4.39
CA HIS A 182 -4.83 -18.65 3.07
C HIS A 182 -5.70 -19.29 1.98
N GLY A 183 -5.65 -18.72 0.76
CA GLY A 183 -6.37 -19.20 -0.40
C GLY A 183 -7.85 -18.79 -0.44
N GLU A 184 -8.63 -19.43 -1.30
CA GLU A 184 -9.99 -19.01 -1.67
C GLU A 184 -10.97 -18.90 -0.50
N ASP A 185 -10.93 -19.82 0.46
CA ASP A 185 -11.85 -19.77 1.60
C ASP A 185 -11.56 -18.62 2.56
N ALA A 186 -10.27 -18.29 2.76
CA ALA A 186 -9.86 -17.12 3.54
C ALA A 186 -10.24 -15.82 2.83
N GLN A 187 -10.00 -15.76 1.52
CA GLN A 187 -10.42 -14.64 0.68
C GLN A 187 -11.93 -14.45 0.70
N PHE A 188 -12.72 -15.53 0.60
CA PHE A 188 -14.18 -15.45 0.66
C PHE A 188 -14.66 -14.88 1.99
N ALA A 189 -14.06 -15.31 3.12
CA ALA A 189 -14.38 -14.80 4.44
C ALA A 189 -14.09 -13.29 4.55
N ALA A 190 -12.90 -12.85 4.12
CA ALA A 190 -12.49 -11.45 4.17
C ALA A 190 -13.34 -10.56 3.26
N GLN A 191 -13.66 -11.01 2.03
CA GLN A 191 -14.51 -10.29 1.09
C GLN A 191 -15.96 -10.14 1.59
N ALA A 192 -16.50 -11.12 2.33
CA ALA A 192 -17.81 -11.00 2.95
C ALA A 192 -17.86 -9.84 3.96
N GLY A 193 -16.82 -9.72 4.80
CA GLY A 193 -16.69 -8.61 5.74
C GLY A 193 -16.49 -7.26 5.05
N GLU A 194 -15.64 -7.20 4.03
CA GLU A 194 -15.45 -5.98 3.22
C GLU A 194 -16.77 -5.51 2.59
N GLY A 195 -17.55 -6.46 2.06
CA GLY A 195 -18.85 -6.16 1.45
C GLY A 195 -19.85 -5.51 2.41
N ALA A 196 -19.79 -5.80 3.72
CA ALA A 196 -20.57 -5.10 4.73
C ALA A 196 -20.04 -3.69 4.99
N PHE A 197 -18.72 -3.55 5.13
CA PHE A 197 -18.05 -2.27 5.38
C PHE A 197 -18.33 -1.22 4.29
N VAL A 198 -18.16 -1.56 3.02
CA VAL A 198 -18.26 -0.58 1.91
C VAL A 198 -19.68 -0.04 1.71
N LYS A 199 -20.71 -0.69 2.25
CA LYS A 199 -22.10 -0.22 2.17
C LYS A 199 -22.34 1.02 3.03
N ARG A 200 -21.72 1.09 4.21
CA ARG A 200 -21.91 2.17 5.20
C ARG A 200 -20.63 2.46 5.99
N PRO A 201 -19.52 2.84 5.33
CA PRO A 201 -18.19 2.89 5.93
C PRO A 201 -18.04 3.87 7.10
N PHE A 202 -19.03 4.74 7.33
CA PHE A 202 -19.05 5.75 8.40
C PHE A 202 -20.16 5.53 9.44
N ASP A 203 -20.83 4.38 9.43
CA ASP A 203 -21.63 3.93 10.59
C ASP A 203 -20.70 3.75 11.80
N SER A 204 -21.26 3.60 13.03
CA SER A 204 -20.40 3.40 14.19
C SER A 204 -19.49 2.18 14.02
N ALA A 205 -18.23 2.31 14.41
CA ALA A 205 -17.22 1.28 14.21
C ALA A 205 -17.63 -0.07 14.84
N GLU A 206 -18.31 0.00 16.00
CA GLU A 206 -18.83 -1.16 16.69
C GLU A 206 -19.93 -1.86 15.88
N HIS A 207 -20.88 -1.07 15.35
CA HIS A 207 -21.97 -1.61 14.53
C HIS A 207 -21.47 -2.26 13.25
N LEU A 208 -20.50 -1.61 12.58
CA LEU A 208 -19.85 -2.17 11.39
C LEU A 208 -19.19 -3.52 11.69
N LEU A 209 -18.50 -3.63 12.82
CA LEU A 209 -17.85 -4.88 13.22
C LEU A 209 -18.88 -5.98 13.54
N GLU A 210 -20.02 -5.63 14.14
CA GLU A 210 -21.13 -6.54 14.40
C GLU A 210 -21.79 -7.02 13.09
N GLU A 211 -21.98 -6.12 12.11
CA GLU A 211 -22.48 -6.49 10.78
C GLU A 211 -21.48 -7.40 10.06
N MET A 212 -20.18 -7.06 10.07
CA MET A 212 -19.13 -7.94 9.51
C MET A 212 -19.16 -9.32 10.18
N HIS A 213 -19.27 -9.38 11.51
CA HIS A 213 -19.40 -10.64 12.22
C HIS A 213 -20.62 -11.46 11.76
N HIS A 214 -21.73 -10.78 11.52
CA HIS A 214 -22.95 -11.47 11.07
C HIS A 214 -22.79 -12.05 9.66
N VAL A 215 -22.27 -11.29 8.71
CA VAL A 215 -22.14 -11.74 7.31
C VAL A 215 -21.01 -12.75 7.11
N MET A 216 -20.01 -12.75 7.99
CA MET A 216 -18.90 -13.72 7.97
C MET A 216 -19.25 -15.04 8.67
N LYS A 217 -20.43 -15.17 9.32
CA LYS A 217 -20.87 -16.46 9.89
C LYS A 217 -20.97 -17.53 8.83
N GLY A 218 -20.50 -18.74 9.16
CA GLY A 218 -20.46 -19.86 8.22
C GLY A 218 -19.27 -19.84 7.26
N THR A 219 -18.41 -18.83 7.32
CA THR A 219 -17.08 -18.80 6.68
C THR A 219 -16.00 -19.21 7.68
N ARG A 220 -14.74 -19.16 7.26
CA ARG A 220 -13.60 -19.34 8.18
C ARG A 220 -13.48 -18.23 9.23
N GLY A 221 -14.14 -17.08 9.02
CA GLY A 221 -13.95 -15.89 9.84
C GLY A 221 -12.58 -15.25 9.61
N GLY A 222 -12.23 -14.25 10.44
CA GLY A 222 -10.95 -13.57 10.30
C GLY A 222 -10.67 -12.58 11.43
N ALA A 223 -9.46 -12.04 11.45
CA ALA A 223 -9.13 -10.86 12.21
C ALA A 223 -9.55 -9.61 11.41
N ALA A 224 -10.02 -8.55 12.08
CA ALA A 224 -10.42 -7.31 11.42
C ALA A 224 -10.06 -6.09 12.26
N ALA A 225 -9.58 -5.04 11.61
CA ALA A 225 -9.40 -3.74 12.24
C ALA A 225 -9.94 -2.62 11.36
N LEU A 226 -10.67 -1.71 11.99
CA LEU A 226 -11.34 -0.58 11.40
C LEU A 226 -10.84 0.72 12.05
N VAL A 227 -10.53 1.71 11.22
CA VAL A 227 -10.21 3.08 11.61
C VAL A 227 -11.20 4.03 10.98
N GLN A 228 -11.69 4.99 11.73
CA GLN A 228 -12.44 6.14 11.24
C GLN A 228 -11.78 7.42 11.73
N PHE A 229 -11.38 8.27 10.81
CA PHE A 229 -10.76 9.58 11.09
C PHE A 229 -11.64 10.69 10.54
N ASP A 230 -11.78 11.77 11.31
CA ASP A 230 -12.46 12.99 10.90
C ASP A 230 -11.47 14.17 11.01
N ALA A 231 -11.09 14.73 9.88
CA ALA A 231 -10.13 15.83 9.83
C ALA A 231 -10.70 17.14 10.41
N ALA A 232 -12.03 17.31 10.47
CA ALA A 232 -12.65 18.49 11.06
C ALA A 232 -12.47 18.53 12.58
N SER A 233 -12.54 17.37 13.25
CA SER A 233 -12.33 17.24 14.70
C SER A 233 -10.88 16.89 15.05
N GLY A 234 -10.11 16.38 14.09
CA GLY A 234 -8.78 15.78 14.33
C GLY A 234 -8.84 14.49 15.14
N GLY A 235 -10.03 13.88 15.23
CA GLY A 235 -10.29 12.67 16.02
C GLY A 235 -10.22 11.41 15.21
N LEU A 236 -9.75 10.31 15.82
CA LEU A 236 -9.74 8.97 15.25
C LEU A 236 -10.39 7.98 16.18
N ARG A 237 -11.23 7.13 15.61
CA ARG A 237 -11.79 5.93 16.26
C ARG A 237 -11.13 4.69 15.70
N PHE A 238 -10.74 3.79 16.57
CA PHE A 238 -10.16 2.49 16.21
C PHE A 238 -10.92 1.37 16.90
N VAL A 239 -11.25 0.34 16.15
CA VAL A 239 -11.73 -0.94 16.71
C VAL A 239 -11.03 -2.08 15.99
N GLY A 240 -10.54 -3.07 16.75
CA GLY A 240 -9.91 -4.25 16.18
C GLY A 240 -10.28 -5.52 16.96
N ILE A 241 -10.45 -6.62 16.23
CA ILE A 241 -10.60 -7.99 16.73
C ILE A 241 -9.55 -8.86 16.08
N GLY A 242 -8.77 -9.57 16.89
CA GLY A 242 -7.71 -10.47 16.42
C GLY A 242 -6.33 -9.78 16.42
N ASN A 243 -5.53 -10.08 15.43
CA ASN A 243 -4.08 -9.78 15.37
C ASN A 243 -3.67 -8.74 14.32
N ILE A 244 -4.63 -8.02 13.73
CA ILE A 244 -4.29 -6.88 12.85
C ILE A 244 -3.57 -5.82 13.68
N GLY A 245 -2.35 -5.47 13.25
CA GLY A 245 -1.57 -4.40 13.86
C GLY A 245 -2.03 -3.03 13.36
N ALA A 246 -2.07 -2.05 14.26
CA ALA A 246 -2.31 -0.67 13.89
C ALA A 246 -1.47 0.27 14.77
N THR A 247 -0.90 1.31 14.18
CA THR A 247 0.04 2.21 14.85
C THR A 247 -0.12 3.62 14.32
N LEU A 248 -0.17 4.59 15.24
CA LEU A 248 -0.07 6.02 14.96
C LEU A 248 1.36 6.49 15.21
N ILE A 249 1.92 7.25 14.28
CA ILE A 249 3.30 7.73 14.36
C ILE A 249 3.36 9.22 14.01
N ASP A 250 4.03 9.94 14.86
CA ASP A 250 4.52 11.31 14.59
C ASP A 250 6.04 11.38 14.81
N GLU A 251 6.61 12.57 14.70
CA GLU A 251 8.06 12.78 14.85
C GLU A 251 8.59 12.34 16.23
N GLU A 252 7.76 12.48 17.27
CA GLU A 252 8.17 12.24 18.65
C GLU A 252 7.75 10.86 19.16
N LYS A 253 6.58 10.37 18.73
CA LYS A 253 5.92 9.23 19.38
C LYS A 253 5.45 8.17 18.39
N THR A 254 5.50 6.95 18.85
CA THR A 254 4.87 5.78 18.21
C THR A 254 3.85 5.20 19.19
N ARG A 255 2.60 5.08 18.77
CA ARG A 255 1.48 4.58 19.59
C ARG A 255 0.81 3.40 18.90
N GLY A 256 0.95 2.20 19.46
CA GLY A 256 0.18 1.04 19.05
C GLY A 256 -1.29 1.17 19.43
N LEU A 257 -2.18 0.75 18.55
CA LEU A 257 -3.62 0.68 18.79
C LEU A 257 -3.98 -0.78 19.13
N ALA A 258 -4.71 -0.96 20.23
CA ALA A 258 -4.95 -2.28 20.77
C ALA A 258 -6.22 -2.92 20.21
N SER A 259 -6.12 -4.13 19.67
CA SER A 259 -7.24 -4.98 19.28
C SER A 259 -7.70 -5.85 20.44
N HIS A 260 -8.97 -6.22 20.44
CA HIS A 260 -9.54 -7.21 21.36
C HIS A 260 -9.31 -8.63 20.82
N PRO A 261 -9.16 -9.63 21.72
CA PRO A 261 -9.06 -11.02 21.31
C PRO A 261 -10.38 -11.53 20.72
N GLY A 262 -10.29 -12.35 19.67
CA GLY A 262 -11.45 -12.95 19.02
C GLY A 262 -11.24 -13.19 17.54
N ILE A 263 -12.29 -13.69 16.89
CA ILE A 263 -12.37 -13.96 15.45
C ILE A 263 -13.73 -13.48 14.96
N VAL A 264 -13.72 -12.53 14.04
CA VAL A 264 -14.94 -12.02 13.38
C VAL A 264 -15.53 -13.15 12.53
N GLY A 265 -16.84 -13.35 12.61
CA GLY A 265 -17.52 -14.47 11.96
C GLY A 265 -17.66 -15.72 12.85
N LEU A 266 -16.78 -15.92 13.84
CA LEU A 266 -16.83 -17.07 14.75
C LEU A 266 -17.14 -16.68 16.18
N GLN A 267 -16.22 -16.03 16.88
CA GLN A 267 -16.38 -15.67 18.28
C GLN A 267 -15.60 -14.41 18.65
N PHE A 268 -16.30 -13.41 19.16
CA PHE A 268 -15.74 -12.32 19.95
C PHE A 268 -16.78 -11.85 21.01
N ARG A 269 -16.30 -11.25 22.09
CA ARG A 269 -17.18 -10.89 23.22
C ARG A 269 -17.85 -9.53 23.01
N LYS A 270 -17.11 -8.53 22.57
CA LYS A 270 -17.59 -7.17 22.39
C LYS A 270 -16.67 -6.41 21.45
N ALA A 271 -17.23 -5.66 20.51
CA ALA A 271 -16.55 -4.62 19.81
C ALA A 271 -16.54 -3.36 20.70
N GLN A 272 -15.37 -2.80 20.93
CA GLN A 272 -15.23 -1.53 21.65
C GLN A 272 -14.24 -0.66 20.89
N ALA A 273 -14.70 0.51 20.45
CA ALA A 273 -13.84 1.48 19.82
C ALA A 273 -13.05 2.26 20.88
N PHE A 274 -11.80 2.55 20.53
CA PHE A 274 -10.93 3.47 21.26
C PHE A 274 -10.85 4.80 20.51
N GLU A 275 -11.00 5.88 21.24
CA GLU A 275 -10.92 7.23 20.70
C GLU A 275 -9.52 7.83 20.92
N HIS A 276 -9.02 8.48 19.88
CA HIS A 276 -7.73 9.18 19.89
C HIS A 276 -7.95 10.59 19.36
N ALA A 277 -7.69 11.59 20.20
CA ALA A 277 -7.80 13.01 19.84
C ALA A 277 -6.48 13.54 19.27
N GLN A 278 -6.58 14.58 18.43
CA GLN A 278 -5.43 15.36 17.93
C GLN A 278 -4.41 14.50 17.17
N VAL A 279 -4.90 13.68 16.23
CA VAL A 279 -4.03 12.81 15.41
C VAL A 279 -3.81 13.37 13.99
N THR A 280 -4.30 14.56 13.69
CA THR A 280 -4.09 15.20 12.37
C THR A 280 -2.61 15.34 12.07
N GLY A 281 -2.20 14.96 10.85
CA GLY A 281 -0.82 14.97 10.39
C GLY A 281 0.00 13.73 10.78
N GLN A 282 -0.51 12.86 11.67
CA GLN A 282 0.17 11.61 12.00
C GLN A 282 0.07 10.58 10.87
N LEU A 283 1.05 9.70 10.79
CA LEU A 283 0.98 8.49 9.97
C LEU A 283 0.16 7.44 10.70
N LEU A 284 -0.82 6.86 10.00
CA LEU A 284 -1.47 5.61 10.38
C LEU A 284 -0.83 4.48 9.58
N ILE A 285 -0.37 3.44 10.27
CA ILE A 285 0.12 2.20 9.66
C ILE A 285 -0.72 1.06 10.20
N MET A 286 -1.43 0.35 9.30
CA MET A 286 -2.18 -0.88 9.61
C MET A 286 -1.55 -2.04 8.85
N TYR A 287 -1.53 -3.23 9.45
CA TYR A 287 -0.92 -4.40 8.81
C TYR A 287 -1.45 -5.72 9.35
N SER A 288 -1.54 -6.73 8.48
CA SER A 288 -1.86 -8.11 8.85
C SER A 288 -0.65 -8.81 9.49
N ASP A 289 -0.86 -9.99 10.03
CA ASP A 289 0.19 -10.72 10.75
C ASP A 289 1.26 -11.33 9.84
N GLY A 290 1.07 -11.32 8.51
CA GLY A 290 2.14 -11.59 7.53
C GLY A 290 3.33 -10.63 7.64
N LEU A 291 3.14 -9.46 8.26
CA LEU A 291 4.22 -8.55 8.63
C LEU A 291 4.68 -8.80 10.07
N GLN A 292 5.99 -8.78 10.32
CA GLN A 292 6.53 -8.80 11.68
C GLN A 292 6.16 -7.52 12.42
N SER A 293 5.75 -7.62 13.68
CA SER A 293 5.34 -6.47 14.48
C SER A 293 6.51 -5.66 15.10
N ARG A 294 7.74 -6.19 15.05
CA ARG A 294 8.92 -5.55 15.65
C ARG A 294 9.68 -4.70 14.63
N TRP A 295 9.02 -3.72 14.05
CA TRP A 295 9.65 -2.73 13.20
C TRP A 295 9.62 -1.35 13.89
N ASN A 296 10.54 -0.45 13.47
CA ASN A 296 10.60 0.90 13.96
C ASN A 296 11.05 1.83 12.82
N LEU A 297 10.22 2.81 12.45
CA LEU A 297 10.56 3.75 11.37
C LEU A 297 11.79 4.61 11.70
N ARG A 298 12.14 4.76 12.98
CA ARG A 298 13.35 5.50 13.39
C ARG A 298 14.65 4.81 13.01
N ASP A 299 14.60 3.50 12.71
CA ASP A 299 15.75 2.77 12.18
C ASP A 299 16.04 3.08 10.71
N TYR A 300 15.19 3.94 10.10
CA TYR A 300 15.26 4.38 8.71
C TYR A 300 15.31 5.90 8.63
N PRO A 301 16.49 6.52 8.59
CA PRO A 301 16.61 7.97 8.55
C PRO A 301 15.79 8.60 7.41
N GLY A 302 14.90 9.52 7.76
CA GLY A 302 14.07 10.25 6.81
C GLY A 302 12.87 9.49 6.22
N LEU A 303 12.67 8.20 6.54
CA LEU A 303 11.57 7.41 5.97
C LEU A 303 10.18 7.94 6.36
N ILE A 304 10.02 8.47 7.57
CA ILE A 304 8.75 9.03 8.05
C ILE A 304 8.21 10.16 7.17
N TYR A 305 9.08 10.88 6.45
CA TYR A 305 8.72 11.98 5.56
C TYR A 305 8.47 11.55 4.11
N ARG A 306 8.67 10.27 3.81
CA ARG A 306 8.48 9.73 2.47
C ARG A 306 7.00 9.51 2.19
N HIS A 307 6.69 9.34 0.91
CA HIS A 307 5.36 8.97 0.47
C HIS A 307 4.92 7.66 1.18
N PRO A 308 3.66 7.55 1.66
CA PRO A 308 3.16 6.35 2.34
C PRO A 308 3.39 5.04 1.57
N ALA A 309 3.36 5.07 0.22
CA ALA A 309 3.65 3.88 -0.59
C ALA A 309 5.11 3.42 -0.47
N VAL A 310 6.06 4.36 -0.35
CA VAL A 310 7.47 4.04 -0.08
C VAL A 310 7.62 3.42 1.31
N ILE A 311 6.94 3.98 2.32
CA ILE A 311 6.96 3.44 3.68
C ILE A 311 6.41 2.01 3.69
N ALA A 312 5.25 1.77 3.06
CA ALA A 312 4.63 0.45 2.98
C ALA A 312 5.56 -0.58 2.32
N ALA A 313 6.20 -0.21 1.21
CA ALA A 313 7.12 -1.08 0.48
C ALA A 313 8.41 -1.36 1.26
N VAL A 314 8.98 -0.37 1.98
CA VAL A 314 10.16 -0.58 2.85
C VAL A 314 9.81 -1.54 3.99
N LEU A 315 8.65 -1.35 4.64
CA LEU A 315 8.21 -2.25 5.72
C LEU A 315 8.00 -3.67 5.21
N HIS A 316 7.35 -3.83 4.05
CA HIS A 316 7.19 -5.14 3.41
C HIS A 316 8.55 -5.77 3.08
N ARG A 317 9.44 -5.03 2.39
CA ARG A 317 10.79 -5.49 2.02
C ARG A 317 11.55 -6.10 3.20
N ASP A 318 11.50 -5.43 4.37
CA ASP A 318 12.37 -5.77 5.47
C ASP A 318 11.71 -6.63 6.56
N TYR A 319 10.37 -6.65 6.63
CA TYR A 319 9.64 -7.32 7.71
C TYR A 319 8.58 -8.32 7.26
N CYS A 320 8.42 -8.58 5.97
CA CYS A 320 7.54 -9.66 5.50
C CYS A 320 8.03 -11.01 6.06
N ARG A 321 7.10 -11.82 6.58
CA ARG A 321 7.40 -13.14 7.14
C ARG A 321 7.54 -14.22 6.08
N GLY A 322 6.89 -14.05 4.90
CA GLY A 322 6.88 -15.03 3.82
C GLY A 322 6.23 -16.36 4.16
N ARG A 323 5.30 -16.37 5.10
CA ARG A 323 4.58 -17.58 5.57
C ARG A 323 3.06 -17.41 5.57
N ASP A 324 2.58 -16.26 5.22
CA ASP A 324 1.17 -15.89 5.14
C ASP A 324 0.97 -14.79 4.12
N ASP A 325 -0.27 -14.53 3.76
CA ASP A 325 -0.67 -13.32 3.06
C ASP A 325 -0.20 -12.10 3.86
N VAL A 326 0.11 -11.01 3.20
CA VAL A 326 0.58 -9.80 3.87
C VAL A 326 -0.04 -8.56 3.27
N THR A 327 -0.56 -7.71 4.14
CA THR A 327 -1.08 -6.39 3.79
C THR A 327 -0.50 -5.34 4.71
N VAL A 328 0.03 -4.25 4.11
CA VAL A 328 0.46 -3.04 4.81
C VAL A 328 -0.25 -1.86 4.19
N LEU A 329 -1.02 -1.14 5.00
CA LEU A 329 -1.70 0.10 4.63
C LEU A 329 -1.09 1.25 5.41
N VAL A 330 -0.66 2.28 4.70
CA VAL A 330 -0.08 3.51 5.28
C VAL A 330 -0.82 4.72 4.74
N THR A 331 -1.22 5.63 5.61
CA THR A 331 -1.82 6.91 5.19
C THR A 331 -1.46 8.02 6.15
N VAL A 332 -1.40 9.24 5.65
CA VAL A 332 -1.34 10.45 6.50
C VAL A 332 -2.77 10.83 6.89
N LEU A 333 -2.99 11.09 8.16
CA LEU A 333 -4.29 11.50 8.69
C LEU A 333 -4.49 13.01 8.47
N GLU A 334 -4.94 13.36 7.30
CA GLU A 334 -5.18 14.76 6.90
C GLU A 334 -6.46 14.90 6.06
N ALA A 335 -6.92 16.12 5.88
CA ALA A 335 -8.00 16.39 4.95
C ALA A 335 -7.52 16.18 3.50
N PHE A 336 -8.18 15.34 2.75
CA PHE A 336 -7.92 15.21 1.32
C PHE A 336 -8.57 16.39 0.58
N ASN A 337 -7.77 17.34 0.16
CA ASN A 337 -8.21 18.44 -0.70
C ASN A 337 -8.29 17.95 -2.14
N ALA A 338 -9.45 18.16 -2.76
CA ALA A 338 -9.69 17.85 -4.17
C ALA A 338 -8.94 18.81 -5.09
#